data_8e69b96098dec99a45aa6dfb80bbf8fb
#
_entry.id   8e69b96098dec99a45aa6dfb80bbf8fb
#
_cell.length_a   1.000
_cell.length_b   1.000
_cell.length_c   1.000
_cell.angle_alpha   90.00
_cell.angle_beta   90.00
_cell.angle_gamma   90.00
#
_symmetry.space_group_name_H-M   'P 1'
#
loop_
_entity.id
_entity.type
_entity.pdbx_description
1 polymer ?
#
loop_
_entity_poly.entity_id
_entity_poly.type
_entity_poly.pdbx_seq_one_letter_code
_entity_poly.pdbx_strand_id
1 'polypeptide(L)'
;MKNDYSKWLLVSDIDGTLNDKSMKLPSVNKSAIERYVENGGTFTLCSGRNLQSLSIHYNKLGIKTPAIFLNGAGIYDFDKSETIYFNPITSEGEKIILDIFSKYKTLQLTVFGTDIIYLATRTCIYGYVISKLDKLNHKLCKKTDDLPRGVWGKVSFFGTSRLIRKIQNLIKTQYNNYFDCFLTSPFTLEVVNKGVNKGAGVEKLRCILDISSENTAAIGDYYNDIDMLKTVSHPACCGQAPDDIKEICEYVACHCNNGAVADFINYLEKNYIL
;
A
#
# COMPACT_ATOMS: atom_id res chain seq x y z
N MET A 1 28.73 -4.74 -22.78
CA MET A 1 28.42 -3.56 -21.93
C MET A 1 28.06 -4.10 -20.57
N LYS A 2 28.57 -3.53 -19.48
CA LYS A 2 28.10 -3.94 -18.13
C LYS A 2 26.65 -3.47 -18.00
N ASN A 3 25.78 -4.39 -17.66
CA ASN A 3 24.37 -4.12 -17.40
C ASN A 3 24.23 -3.08 -16.30
N ASP A 4 23.51 -1.98 -16.57
CA ASP A 4 23.40 -0.87 -15.63
C ASP A 4 22.12 -0.99 -14.80
N TYR A 5 22.13 -1.87 -13.82
CA TYR A 5 21.04 -2.02 -12.86
C TYR A 5 20.82 -0.76 -12.01
N SER A 6 21.86 0.10 -11.86
CA SER A 6 21.83 1.23 -10.92
C SER A 6 20.79 2.29 -11.23
N LYS A 7 20.26 2.30 -12.45
CA LYS A 7 19.23 3.22 -12.90
C LYS A 7 17.81 2.67 -12.78
N TRP A 8 17.65 1.41 -12.39
CA TRP A 8 16.37 0.73 -12.37
C TRP A 8 15.73 0.70 -10.99
N LEU A 9 14.45 1.11 -10.92
CA LEU A 9 13.59 0.97 -9.76
C LEU A 9 12.53 -0.10 -10.01
N LEU A 10 12.51 -1.13 -9.17
CA LEU A 10 11.44 -2.13 -9.12
C LEU A 10 10.63 -1.98 -7.84
N VAL A 11 9.34 -1.74 -8.00
CA VAL A 11 8.37 -1.58 -6.91
C VAL A 11 7.46 -2.80 -6.83
N SER A 12 7.30 -3.39 -5.67
CA SER A 12 6.42 -4.54 -5.47
C SER A 12 5.33 -4.24 -4.44
N ASP A 13 4.09 -4.64 -4.75
CA ASP A 13 3.10 -4.88 -3.71
C ASP A 13 3.49 -6.10 -2.86
N ILE A 14 2.85 -6.27 -1.69
CA ILE A 14 3.16 -7.33 -0.74
C ILE A 14 2.14 -8.47 -0.80
N ASP A 15 0.87 -8.14 -0.59
CA ASP A 15 -0.17 -9.12 -0.31
C ASP A 15 -0.78 -9.68 -1.60
N GLY A 16 -0.50 -10.95 -1.91
CA GLY A 16 -0.88 -11.55 -3.18
C GLY A 16 0.11 -11.29 -4.33
N THR A 17 1.23 -10.61 -4.05
CA THR A 17 2.27 -10.29 -5.04
C THR A 17 3.62 -10.81 -4.57
N LEU A 18 4.25 -10.14 -3.60
CA LEU A 18 5.52 -10.56 -3.01
C LEU A 18 5.36 -11.84 -2.19
N ASN A 19 4.30 -11.88 -1.38
CA ASN A 19 3.94 -13.04 -0.56
C ASN A 19 3.01 -13.99 -1.33
N ASP A 20 3.10 -15.27 -0.98
CA ASP A 20 2.14 -16.29 -1.38
C ASP A 20 0.78 -16.09 -0.67
N LYS A 21 -0.23 -16.91 -1.06
CA LYS A 21 -1.57 -16.89 -0.44
C LYS A 21 -1.56 -17.27 1.06
N SER A 22 -0.47 -17.85 1.57
CA SER A 22 -0.26 -18.17 2.99
C SER A 22 0.46 -17.06 3.74
N MET A 23 0.63 -15.89 3.13
CA MET A 23 1.33 -14.70 3.68
C MET A 23 2.82 -14.97 3.96
N LYS A 24 3.43 -15.91 3.25
CA LYS A 24 4.85 -16.23 3.34
C LYS A 24 5.59 -15.69 2.13
N LEU A 25 6.80 -15.21 2.35
CA LEU A 25 7.72 -14.81 1.29
C LEU A 25 8.32 -16.07 0.64
N PRO A 26 8.03 -16.35 -0.65
CA PRO A 26 8.68 -17.45 -1.37
C PRO A 26 10.20 -17.24 -1.42
N SER A 27 10.97 -18.30 -1.19
CA SER A 27 12.44 -18.22 -1.21
C SER A 27 12.99 -17.77 -2.57
N VAL A 28 12.32 -18.15 -3.66
CA VAL A 28 12.70 -17.72 -5.02
C VAL A 28 12.58 -16.21 -5.20
N ASN A 29 11.52 -15.57 -4.62
CA ASN A 29 11.39 -14.12 -4.64
C ASN A 29 12.54 -13.45 -3.87
N LYS A 30 12.81 -13.96 -2.66
CA LYS A 30 13.91 -13.44 -1.84
C LYS A 30 15.24 -13.50 -2.57
N SER A 31 15.62 -14.66 -3.09
CA SER A 31 16.89 -14.83 -3.80
C SER A 31 16.99 -13.99 -5.08
N ALA A 32 15.89 -13.81 -5.81
CA ALA A 32 15.89 -12.95 -6.99
C ALA A 32 16.05 -11.47 -6.64
N ILE A 33 15.39 -11.01 -5.57
CA ILE A 33 15.51 -9.63 -5.07
C ILE A 33 16.93 -9.37 -4.57
N GLU A 34 17.51 -10.30 -3.78
CA GLU A 34 18.90 -10.20 -3.30
C GLU A 34 19.86 -10.06 -4.49
N ARG A 35 19.77 -10.94 -5.48
CA ARG A 35 20.59 -10.88 -6.72
C ARG A 35 20.40 -9.53 -7.44
N TYR A 36 19.15 -9.07 -7.61
CA TYR A 36 18.85 -7.80 -8.28
C TYR A 36 19.51 -6.61 -7.59
N VAL A 37 19.40 -6.55 -6.26
CA VAL A 37 20.01 -5.49 -5.43
C VAL A 37 21.53 -5.59 -5.41
N GLU A 38 22.11 -6.78 -5.29
CA GLU A 38 23.56 -7.01 -5.35
C GLU A 38 24.18 -6.56 -6.69
N ASN A 39 23.44 -6.65 -7.78
CA ASN A 39 23.82 -6.14 -9.09
C ASN A 39 23.63 -4.61 -9.24
N GLY A 40 23.15 -3.92 -8.20
CA GLY A 40 22.97 -2.46 -8.17
C GLY A 40 21.56 -1.98 -8.45
N GLY A 41 20.58 -2.86 -8.67
CA GLY A 41 19.18 -2.51 -8.85
C GLY A 41 18.53 -1.96 -7.58
N THR A 42 17.62 -1.04 -7.74
CA THR A 42 16.86 -0.48 -6.63
C THR A 42 15.52 -1.20 -6.49
N PHE A 43 15.30 -1.88 -5.36
CA PHE A 43 14.05 -2.58 -5.07
C PHE A 43 13.34 -1.97 -3.86
N THR A 44 12.02 -1.81 -3.94
CA THR A 44 11.22 -1.33 -2.81
C THR A 44 9.82 -1.94 -2.75
N LEU A 45 9.14 -1.66 -1.63
CA LEU A 45 7.79 -2.10 -1.33
C LEU A 45 6.79 -0.93 -1.42
N CYS A 46 5.61 -1.20 -1.96
CA CYS A 46 4.48 -0.26 -1.97
C CYS A 46 3.21 -0.96 -1.48
N SER A 47 2.75 -0.62 -0.27
CA SER A 47 1.68 -1.37 0.38
C SER A 47 0.66 -0.49 1.11
N GLY A 48 -0.56 -1.02 1.30
CA GLY A 48 -1.57 -0.43 2.18
C GLY A 48 -1.29 -0.62 3.68
N ARG A 49 -0.21 -1.31 4.03
CA ARG A 49 0.21 -1.59 5.40
C ARG A 49 0.75 -0.34 6.08
N ASN A 50 0.65 -0.28 7.43
CA ASN A 50 1.35 0.73 8.24
C ASN A 50 2.83 0.34 8.42
N LEU A 51 3.65 1.25 8.94
CA LEU A 51 5.11 1.04 9.08
C LEU A 51 5.47 -0.21 9.87
N GLN A 52 4.78 -0.49 10.97
CA GLN A 52 5.07 -1.66 11.79
C GLN A 52 4.88 -2.98 11.02
N SER A 53 3.79 -3.11 10.27
CA SER A 53 3.54 -4.29 9.45
C SER A 53 4.47 -4.36 8.24
N LEU A 54 4.82 -3.21 7.66
CA LEU A 54 5.74 -3.10 6.53
C LEU A 54 7.17 -3.47 6.92
N SER A 55 7.64 -3.05 8.12
CA SER A 55 9.01 -3.31 8.60
C SER A 55 9.34 -4.80 8.68
N ILE A 56 8.34 -5.65 8.95
CA ILE A 56 8.53 -7.10 9.00
C ILE A 56 9.00 -7.65 7.63
N HIS A 57 8.43 -7.14 6.54
CA HIS A 57 8.79 -7.56 5.18
C HIS A 57 10.10 -6.89 4.75
N TYR A 58 10.25 -5.62 5.03
CA TYR A 58 11.46 -4.84 4.75
C TYR A 58 12.71 -5.51 5.34
N ASN A 59 12.67 -5.84 6.63
CA ASN A 59 13.79 -6.47 7.33
C ASN A 59 14.10 -7.88 6.81
N LYS A 60 13.08 -8.66 6.39
CA LYS A 60 13.29 -10.00 5.79
C LYS A 60 14.02 -9.95 4.46
N LEU A 61 13.86 -8.87 3.70
CA LEU A 61 14.47 -8.68 2.39
C LEU A 61 15.87 -8.06 2.48
N GLY A 62 16.19 -7.38 3.57
CA GLY A 62 17.48 -6.68 3.73
C GLY A 62 17.69 -5.53 2.74
N ILE A 63 16.61 -4.98 2.19
CA ILE A 63 16.66 -3.83 1.27
C ILE A 63 16.92 -2.54 2.04
N LYS A 64 17.47 -1.52 1.34
CA LYS A 64 17.80 -0.21 1.93
C LYS A 64 16.99 0.94 1.35
N THR A 65 16.29 0.71 0.26
CA THR A 65 15.46 1.73 -0.40
C THR A 65 14.28 2.10 0.48
N PRO A 66 13.94 3.39 0.63
CA PRO A 66 12.73 3.80 1.34
C PRO A 66 11.49 3.12 0.79
N ALA A 67 10.54 2.77 1.66
CA ALA A 67 9.33 2.05 1.28
C ALA A 67 8.08 2.92 1.35
N ILE A 68 7.10 2.62 0.49
CA ILE A 68 5.83 3.32 0.38
C ILE A 68 4.79 2.62 1.25
N PHE A 69 4.15 3.36 2.16
CA PHE A 69 3.18 2.82 3.11
C PHE A 69 1.82 3.51 3.03
N LEU A 70 0.79 2.90 3.61
CA LEU A 70 -0.60 3.37 3.65
C LEU A 70 -1.13 3.77 2.26
N ASN A 71 -0.91 2.89 1.25
CA ASN A 71 -1.35 3.10 -0.14
C ASN A 71 -0.78 4.37 -0.79
N GLY A 72 0.44 4.79 -0.46
CA GLY A 72 1.06 5.99 -1.01
C GLY A 72 0.90 7.24 -0.15
N ALA A 73 0.24 7.16 1.00
CA ALA A 73 0.13 8.29 1.91
C ALA A 73 1.49 8.70 2.49
N GLY A 74 2.45 7.78 2.56
CA GLY A 74 3.77 8.12 3.05
C GLY A 74 4.90 7.29 2.46
N ILE A 75 6.12 7.80 2.61
CA ILE A 75 7.38 7.14 2.27
C ILE A 75 8.27 7.18 3.51
N TYR A 76 8.82 6.05 3.89
CA TYR A 76 9.64 5.90 5.09
C TYR A 76 11.00 5.30 4.75
N ASP A 77 12.05 5.95 5.23
CA ASP A 77 13.44 5.46 5.18
C ASP A 77 13.74 4.70 6.48
N PHE A 78 13.79 3.37 6.38
CA PHE A 78 14.04 2.51 7.54
C PHE A 78 15.49 2.59 8.02
N ASP A 79 16.45 2.87 7.14
CA ASP A 79 17.87 2.98 7.52
C ASP A 79 18.09 4.26 8.33
N LYS A 80 17.43 5.35 7.97
CA LYS A 80 17.50 6.63 8.69
C LYS A 80 16.44 6.75 9.79
N SER A 81 15.49 5.82 9.83
CA SER A 81 14.35 5.85 10.76
C SER A 81 13.54 7.15 10.67
N GLU A 82 13.29 7.64 9.45
CA GLU A 82 12.57 8.90 9.21
C GLU A 82 11.48 8.77 8.15
N THR A 83 10.39 9.51 8.33
CA THR A 83 9.36 9.71 7.32
C THR A 83 9.80 10.83 6.39
N ILE A 84 10.19 10.47 5.14
CA ILE A 84 10.68 11.45 4.15
C ILE A 84 9.56 12.10 3.33
N TYR A 85 8.37 11.53 3.37
CA TYR A 85 7.16 12.09 2.77
C TYR A 85 5.94 11.60 3.53
N PHE A 86 4.97 12.50 3.79
CA PHE A 86 3.68 12.15 4.36
C PHE A 86 2.59 13.12 3.89
N ASN A 87 1.49 12.57 3.38
CA ASN A 87 0.32 13.29 2.92
C ASN A 87 -0.92 12.81 3.69
N PRO A 88 -1.09 13.24 4.94
CA PRO A 88 -2.23 12.83 5.76
C PRO A 88 -3.53 13.46 5.27
N ILE A 89 -4.64 12.90 5.72
CA ILE A 89 -5.97 13.50 5.59
C ILE A 89 -5.94 14.89 6.21
N THR A 90 -6.48 15.88 5.50
CA THR A 90 -6.48 17.28 5.95
C THR A 90 -7.34 17.46 7.21
N SER A 91 -7.10 18.53 7.97
CA SER A 91 -7.89 18.85 9.18
C SER A 91 -9.40 18.99 8.86
N GLU A 92 -9.75 19.49 7.69
CA GLU A 92 -11.13 19.55 7.22
C GLU A 92 -11.68 18.13 6.92
N GLY A 93 -10.88 17.30 6.26
CA GLY A 93 -11.20 15.91 6.01
C GLY A 93 -11.41 15.12 7.31
N GLU A 94 -10.58 15.31 8.32
CA GLU A 94 -10.77 14.70 9.65
C GLU A 94 -12.12 15.05 10.26
N LYS A 95 -12.55 16.32 10.19
CA LYS A 95 -13.88 16.75 10.66
C LYS A 95 -14.99 16.05 9.92
N ILE A 96 -14.89 15.96 8.57
CA ILE A 96 -15.88 15.28 7.74
C ILE A 96 -15.97 13.80 8.13
N ILE A 97 -14.85 13.12 8.32
CA ILE A 97 -14.81 11.69 8.72
C ILE A 97 -15.50 11.49 10.08
N LEU A 98 -15.21 12.37 11.04
CA LEU A 98 -15.84 12.29 12.37
C LEU A 98 -17.35 12.59 12.31
N ASP A 99 -17.76 13.50 11.47
CA ASP A 99 -19.17 13.82 11.26
C ASP A 99 -19.91 12.60 10.66
N ILE A 100 -19.33 11.95 9.66
CA ILE A 100 -19.85 10.68 9.10
C ILE A 100 -19.90 9.63 10.21
N PHE A 101 -18.84 9.44 10.97
CA PHE A 101 -18.78 8.45 12.06
C PHE A 101 -19.83 8.72 13.13
N SER A 102 -20.07 9.98 13.49
CA SER A 102 -21.04 10.38 14.50
C SER A 102 -22.48 10.05 14.09
N LYS A 103 -22.82 10.20 12.79
CA LYS A 103 -24.17 9.97 12.23
C LYS A 103 -24.58 8.49 12.22
N TYR A 104 -23.63 7.57 12.17
CA TYR A 104 -23.93 6.14 12.04
C TYR A 104 -23.44 5.34 13.24
N LYS A 105 -24.33 5.04 14.19
CA LYS A 105 -24.00 4.41 15.49
C LYS A 105 -23.36 3.03 15.38
N THR A 106 -23.62 2.28 14.31
CA THR A 106 -23.09 0.93 14.08
C THR A 106 -21.78 0.93 13.30
N LEU A 107 -21.35 2.11 12.81
CA LEU A 107 -20.10 2.24 12.09
C LEU A 107 -18.92 2.14 13.06
N GLN A 108 -17.89 1.42 12.65
CA GLN A 108 -16.59 1.39 13.32
C GLN A 108 -15.60 2.23 12.52
N LEU A 109 -14.70 2.90 13.20
CA LEU A 109 -13.65 3.73 12.60
C LEU A 109 -12.30 3.28 13.11
N THR A 110 -11.40 2.98 12.18
CA THR A 110 -9.98 2.74 12.46
C THR A 110 -9.17 3.83 11.76
N VAL A 111 -8.29 4.48 12.50
CA VAL A 111 -7.37 5.49 11.98
C VAL A 111 -5.96 4.92 11.97
N PHE A 112 -5.31 4.98 10.83
CA PHE A 112 -3.93 4.55 10.65
C PHE A 112 -3.02 5.78 10.66
N GLY A 113 -2.29 5.94 11.75
CA GLY A 113 -1.15 6.86 11.81
C GLY A 113 0.10 6.22 11.20
N THR A 114 1.24 6.88 11.31
CA THR A 114 2.53 6.33 10.85
C THR A 114 2.86 5.03 11.58
N ASP A 115 2.84 5.02 12.91
CA ASP A 115 3.32 3.92 13.74
C ASP A 115 2.23 3.22 14.55
N ILE A 116 1.10 3.88 14.77
CA ILE A 116 0.04 3.42 15.67
C ILE A 116 -1.29 3.38 14.92
N ILE A 117 -2.08 2.35 15.22
CA ILE A 117 -3.46 2.22 14.80
C ILE A 117 -4.36 2.69 15.93
N TYR A 118 -5.26 3.63 15.64
CA TYR A 118 -6.23 4.13 16.61
C TYR A 118 -7.61 3.55 16.31
N LEU A 119 -8.19 2.91 17.30
CA LEU A 119 -9.48 2.25 17.19
C LEU A 119 -10.53 3.13 17.87
N ALA A 120 -11.28 3.91 17.08
CA ALA A 120 -12.43 4.66 17.57
C ALA A 120 -13.67 3.76 17.46
N THR A 121 -13.94 3.00 18.50
CA THR A 121 -15.02 2.02 18.48
C THR A 121 -15.96 2.22 19.66
N ARG A 122 -17.26 2.14 19.37
CA ARG A 122 -18.33 2.09 20.36
C ARG A 122 -18.56 0.67 20.90
N THR A 123 -18.07 -0.32 20.17
CA THR A 123 -18.12 -1.74 20.55
C THR A 123 -16.76 -2.38 20.30
N CYS A 124 -16.10 -2.86 21.35
CA CYS A 124 -14.70 -3.28 21.35
C CYS A 124 -14.34 -4.49 20.45
N ILE A 125 -15.30 -5.16 19.81
CA ILE A 125 -15.06 -6.51 19.27
C ILE A 125 -14.20 -6.47 18.00
N TYR A 126 -14.51 -5.59 17.04
CA TYR A 126 -13.83 -5.63 15.75
C TYR A 126 -12.38 -5.12 15.83
N GLY A 127 -12.18 -3.99 16.48
CA GLY A 127 -10.84 -3.43 16.67
C GLY A 127 -9.92 -4.36 17.47
N TYR A 128 -10.47 -5.04 18.49
CA TYR A 128 -9.74 -6.03 19.27
C TYR A 128 -9.34 -7.26 18.45
N VAL A 129 -10.23 -7.76 17.58
CA VAL A 129 -9.94 -8.89 16.69
C VAL A 129 -8.82 -8.54 15.70
N ILE A 130 -8.91 -7.39 15.04
CA ILE A 130 -7.88 -6.96 14.08
C ILE A 130 -6.53 -6.74 14.77
N SER A 131 -6.52 -6.04 15.91
CA SER A 131 -5.27 -5.78 16.63
C SER A 131 -4.58 -7.04 17.16
N LYS A 132 -5.35 -8.05 17.55
CA LYS A 132 -4.79 -9.34 17.97
C LYS A 132 -4.32 -10.21 16.83
N LEU A 133 -5.03 -10.22 15.70
CA LEU A 133 -4.63 -10.98 14.51
C LEU A 133 -3.32 -10.49 13.93
N ASP A 134 -3.12 -9.17 13.92
CA ASP A 134 -1.94 -8.57 13.29
C ASP A 134 -0.78 -8.27 14.26
N LYS A 135 -0.95 -8.47 15.57
CA LYS A 135 0.05 -8.12 16.62
C LYS A 135 0.57 -6.68 16.50
N LEU A 136 -0.25 -5.78 15.97
CA LEU A 136 0.14 -4.40 15.70
C LEU A 136 -0.07 -3.50 16.92
N ASN A 137 0.76 -2.48 17.07
CA ASN A 137 0.57 -1.45 18.08
C ASN A 137 -0.71 -0.69 17.83
N HIS A 138 -1.62 -0.74 18.78
CA HIS A 138 -2.90 -0.06 18.67
C HIS A 138 -3.28 0.64 19.98
N LYS A 139 -4.09 1.69 19.82
CA LYS A 139 -4.67 2.43 20.94
C LYS A 139 -6.17 2.49 20.79
N LEU A 140 -6.89 2.07 21.84
CA LEU A 140 -8.34 2.20 21.90
C LEU A 140 -8.70 3.64 22.33
N CYS A 141 -9.46 4.32 21.48
CA CYS A 141 -9.98 5.66 21.72
C CYS A 141 -11.47 5.56 22.05
N LYS A 142 -11.83 5.80 23.31
CA LYS A 142 -13.23 5.73 23.77
C LYS A 142 -14.06 6.93 23.30
N LYS A 143 -13.40 8.07 23.09
CA LYS A 143 -13.99 9.29 22.54
C LYS A 143 -13.26 9.68 21.27
N THR A 144 -13.95 10.35 20.36
CA THR A 144 -13.35 10.88 19.12
C THR A 144 -12.29 11.96 19.41
N ASP A 145 -12.39 12.64 20.55
CA ASP A 145 -11.42 13.64 20.98
C ASP A 145 -10.08 13.04 21.43
N ASP A 146 -10.05 11.73 21.74
CA ASP A 146 -8.82 11.00 22.05
C ASP A 146 -7.99 10.64 20.81
N LEU A 147 -8.55 10.83 19.59
CA LEU A 147 -7.84 10.59 18.35
C LEU A 147 -6.83 11.72 18.10
N PRO A 148 -5.57 11.40 17.77
CA PRO A 148 -4.59 12.41 17.37
C PRO A 148 -5.07 13.14 16.11
N ARG A 149 -4.61 14.36 15.90
CA ARG A 149 -4.92 15.15 14.71
C ARG A 149 -3.68 15.37 13.86
N GLY A 150 -3.89 15.52 12.52
CA GLY A 150 -2.82 15.80 11.58
C GLY A 150 -1.92 14.61 11.24
N VAL A 151 -2.29 13.39 11.68
CA VAL A 151 -1.47 12.19 11.48
C VAL A 151 -2.24 11.04 10.83
N TRP A 152 -3.41 11.30 10.25
CA TRP A 152 -4.27 10.29 9.67
C TRP A 152 -3.85 9.99 8.23
N GLY A 153 -2.96 9.03 8.02
CA GLY A 153 -2.54 8.63 6.68
C GLY A 153 -3.64 7.90 5.93
N LYS A 154 -4.44 7.11 6.66
CA LYS A 154 -5.58 6.36 6.13
C LYS A 154 -6.61 6.14 7.22
N VAL A 155 -7.87 6.05 6.86
CA VAL A 155 -8.91 5.54 7.76
C VAL A 155 -9.65 4.38 7.12
N SER A 156 -10.16 3.47 7.95
CA SER A 156 -11.06 2.39 7.53
C SER A 156 -12.38 2.50 8.27
N PHE A 157 -13.45 2.55 7.51
CA PHE A 157 -14.80 2.34 8.02
C PHE A 157 -15.18 0.87 7.91
N PHE A 158 -15.69 0.30 8.99
CA PHE A 158 -16.25 -1.04 8.99
C PHE A 158 -17.71 -1.03 9.42
N GLY A 159 -18.54 -1.80 8.69
CA GLY A 159 -19.98 -1.87 8.94
C GLY A 159 -20.68 -2.88 8.06
N THR A 160 -22.01 -2.88 8.05
CA THR A 160 -22.78 -3.72 7.11
C THR A 160 -22.51 -3.31 5.67
N SER A 161 -22.55 -4.25 4.73
CA SER A 161 -22.30 -3.99 3.30
C SER A 161 -23.19 -2.86 2.75
N ARG A 162 -24.46 -2.80 3.17
CA ARG A 162 -25.38 -1.72 2.78
C ARG A 162 -24.91 -0.34 3.30
N LEU A 163 -24.44 -0.28 4.54
CA LEU A 163 -23.94 0.96 5.15
C LEU A 163 -22.64 1.42 4.49
N ILE A 164 -21.71 0.50 4.27
CA ILE A 164 -20.42 0.78 3.64
C ILE A 164 -20.61 1.32 2.22
N ARG A 165 -21.48 0.71 1.41
CA ARG A 165 -21.83 1.23 0.07
C ARG A 165 -22.48 2.62 0.13
N LYS A 166 -23.35 2.88 1.13
CA LYS A 166 -23.94 4.20 1.34
C LYS A 166 -22.89 5.25 1.64
N ILE A 167 -21.93 4.94 2.53
CA ILE A 167 -20.82 5.86 2.88
C ILE A 167 -19.91 6.08 1.68
N GLN A 168 -19.57 5.02 0.94
CA GLN A 168 -18.78 5.14 -0.29
C GLN A 168 -19.43 6.10 -1.28
N ASN A 169 -20.75 5.93 -1.53
CA ASN A 169 -21.47 6.83 -2.42
C ASN A 169 -21.49 8.27 -1.90
N LEU A 170 -21.72 8.47 -0.60
CA LEU A 170 -21.66 9.79 0.03
C LEU A 170 -20.29 10.47 -0.19
N ILE A 171 -19.20 9.75 0.04
CA ILE A 171 -17.84 10.27 -0.17
C ILE A 171 -17.63 10.62 -1.65
N LYS A 172 -17.99 9.72 -2.56
CA LYS A 172 -17.80 9.91 -4.01
C LYS A 172 -18.63 11.06 -4.59
N THR A 173 -19.79 11.37 -4.01
CA THR A 173 -20.70 12.41 -4.54
C THR A 173 -20.55 13.76 -3.86
N GLN A 174 -20.27 13.80 -2.55
CA GLN A 174 -20.26 15.04 -1.78
C GLN A 174 -18.87 15.45 -1.29
N TYR A 175 -17.93 14.49 -1.18
CA TYR A 175 -16.62 14.74 -0.59
C TYR A 175 -15.45 14.27 -1.49
N ASN A 176 -15.70 14.13 -2.79
CA ASN A 176 -14.72 13.70 -3.78
C ASN A 176 -13.51 14.66 -3.94
N ASN A 177 -13.65 15.90 -3.49
CA ASN A 177 -12.57 16.88 -3.46
C ASN A 177 -11.61 16.71 -2.28
N TYR A 178 -12.04 15.96 -1.24
CA TYR A 178 -11.27 15.72 -0.02
C TYR A 178 -10.64 14.34 0.03
N PHE A 179 -11.28 13.35 -0.62
CA PHE A 179 -10.91 11.96 -0.44
C PHE A 179 -10.90 11.16 -1.73
N ASP A 180 -10.03 10.17 -1.73
CA ASP A 180 -10.20 8.95 -2.52
C ASP A 180 -10.58 7.81 -1.58
N CYS A 181 -11.41 6.87 -2.08
CA CYS A 181 -11.90 5.77 -1.27
C CYS A 181 -12.12 4.51 -2.11
N PHE A 182 -11.83 3.35 -1.50
CA PHE A 182 -11.95 2.05 -2.14
C PHE A 182 -12.43 0.99 -1.15
N LEU A 183 -13.19 0.02 -1.70
CA LEU A 183 -13.63 -1.15 -0.94
C LEU A 183 -12.51 -2.19 -0.90
N THR A 184 -12.10 -2.59 0.30
CA THR A 184 -11.19 -3.72 0.50
C THR A 184 -11.93 -5.01 0.83
N SER A 185 -13.19 -4.88 1.22
CA SER A 185 -14.15 -5.98 1.36
C SER A 185 -15.59 -5.43 1.25
N PRO A 186 -16.62 -6.29 1.15
CA PRO A 186 -18.01 -5.83 1.23
C PRO A 186 -18.36 -5.06 2.51
N PHE A 187 -17.55 -5.20 3.56
CA PHE A 187 -17.78 -4.65 4.90
C PHE A 187 -16.80 -3.54 5.29
N THR A 188 -15.81 -3.25 4.43
CA THR A 188 -14.71 -2.32 4.74
C THR A 188 -14.50 -1.32 3.61
N LEU A 189 -14.50 -0.04 3.96
CA LEU A 189 -14.16 1.08 3.08
C LEU A 189 -12.91 1.76 3.62
N GLU A 190 -11.85 1.78 2.83
CA GLU A 190 -10.66 2.60 3.09
C GLU A 190 -10.82 3.98 2.46
N VAL A 191 -10.38 5.00 3.18
CA VAL A 191 -10.44 6.41 2.79
C VAL A 191 -9.08 7.03 3.04
N VAL A 192 -8.58 7.73 2.04
CA VAL A 192 -7.29 8.42 2.07
C VAL A 192 -7.47 9.88 1.64
N ASN A 193 -6.48 10.71 1.85
CA ASN A 193 -6.49 12.07 1.33
C ASN A 193 -6.61 12.07 -0.19
N LYS A 194 -7.19 13.13 -0.76
CA LYS A 194 -7.36 13.25 -2.22
C LYS A 194 -6.03 13.14 -2.95
N GLY A 195 -6.00 12.33 -4.00
CA GLY A 195 -4.80 12.08 -4.81
C GLY A 195 -3.80 11.09 -4.19
N VAL A 196 -4.07 10.56 -3.00
CA VAL A 196 -3.25 9.50 -2.41
C VAL A 196 -3.62 8.16 -3.01
N ASN A 197 -2.67 7.56 -3.70
CA ASN A 197 -2.74 6.20 -4.24
C ASN A 197 -1.32 5.64 -4.40
N LYS A 198 -1.17 4.35 -4.68
CA LYS A 198 0.14 3.71 -4.83
C LYS A 198 0.98 4.33 -5.96
N GLY A 199 0.34 4.75 -7.07
CA GLY A 199 1.02 5.40 -8.18
C GLY A 199 1.63 6.75 -7.81
N ALA A 200 0.88 7.60 -7.10
CA ALA A 200 1.40 8.86 -6.58
C ALA A 200 2.59 8.66 -5.62
N GLY A 201 2.54 7.59 -4.81
CA GLY A 201 3.65 7.19 -3.94
C GLY A 201 4.90 6.78 -4.73
N VAL A 202 4.73 5.99 -5.79
CA VAL A 202 5.83 5.56 -6.68
C VAL A 202 6.43 6.75 -7.41
N GLU A 203 5.60 7.62 -7.97
CA GLU A 203 6.06 8.84 -8.64
C GLU A 203 6.88 9.73 -7.70
N LYS A 204 6.39 9.91 -6.47
CA LYS A 204 7.12 10.68 -5.45
C LYS A 204 8.45 10.04 -5.09
N LEU A 205 8.48 8.71 -4.90
CA LEU A 205 9.71 8.00 -4.55
C LEU A 205 10.75 8.05 -5.67
N ARG A 206 10.34 7.79 -6.94
CA ARG A 206 11.29 7.85 -8.05
C ARG A 206 11.93 9.23 -8.22
N CYS A 207 11.14 10.32 -7.99
CA CYS A 207 11.68 11.68 -7.98
C CYS A 207 12.69 11.91 -6.85
N ILE A 208 12.44 11.36 -5.65
CA ILE A 208 13.38 11.44 -4.52
C ILE A 208 14.69 10.71 -4.83
N LEU A 209 14.60 9.57 -5.55
CA LEU A 209 15.74 8.74 -5.92
C LEU A 209 16.43 9.19 -7.23
N ASP A 210 15.91 10.20 -7.91
CA ASP A 210 16.38 10.68 -9.24
C ASP A 210 16.42 9.55 -10.29
N ILE A 211 15.39 8.69 -10.30
CA ILE A 211 15.24 7.60 -11.28
C ILE A 211 14.21 8.00 -12.32
N SER A 212 14.53 7.78 -13.61
CA SER A 212 13.64 8.12 -14.72
C SER A 212 12.41 7.20 -14.74
N SER A 213 11.27 7.69 -15.28
CA SER A 213 10.07 6.89 -15.47
C SER A 213 10.32 5.67 -16.36
N GLU A 214 11.16 5.83 -17.40
CA GLU A 214 11.52 4.77 -18.35
C GLU A 214 12.18 3.56 -17.69
N ASN A 215 12.88 3.77 -16.58
CA ASN A 215 13.57 2.73 -15.83
C ASN A 215 12.81 2.34 -14.55
N THR A 216 11.50 2.59 -14.51
CA THR A 216 10.67 2.25 -13.36
C THR A 216 9.71 1.11 -13.72
N ALA A 217 9.79 0.04 -12.95
CA ALA A 217 8.97 -1.15 -13.06
C ALA A 217 8.13 -1.35 -11.79
N ALA A 218 6.94 -1.92 -11.91
CA ALA A 218 6.12 -2.28 -10.77
C ALA A 218 5.36 -3.58 -11.00
N ILE A 219 5.13 -4.33 -9.92
CA ILE A 219 4.31 -5.53 -9.93
C ILE A 219 3.26 -5.49 -8.83
N GLY A 220 2.02 -5.88 -9.18
CA GLY A 220 0.87 -5.94 -8.28
C GLY A 220 -0.10 -7.05 -8.67
N ASP A 221 -1.23 -7.17 -7.95
CA ASP A 221 -2.20 -8.23 -8.24
C ASP A 221 -3.66 -7.79 -8.19
N TYR A 222 -3.96 -6.60 -7.63
CA TYR A 222 -5.35 -6.23 -7.39
C TYR A 222 -5.66 -4.75 -7.72
N TYR A 223 -6.92 -4.35 -7.56
CA TYR A 223 -7.43 -3.03 -7.96
C TYR A 223 -6.76 -1.83 -7.29
N ASN A 224 -6.20 -1.99 -6.09
CA ASN A 224 -5.43 -0.93 -5.42
C ASN A 224 -4.04 -0.71 -6.04
N ASP A 225 -3.61 -1.59 -6.96
CA ASP A 225 -2.35 -1.48 -7.69
C ASP A 225 -2.50 -0.76 -9.04
N ILE A 226 -3.72 -0.58 -9.55
CA ILE A 226 -3.96 -0.01 -10.89
C ILE A 226 -3.23 1.31 -11.11
N ASP A 227 -3.31 2.23 -10.13
CA ASP A 227 -2.63 3.52 -10.26
C ASP A 227 -1.10 3.36 -10.30
N MET A 228 -0.55 2.42 -9.52
CA MET A 228 0.87 2.08 -9.56
C MET A 228 1.27 1.51 -10.92
N LEU A 229 0.52 0.55 -11.43
CA LEU A 229 0.79 -0.11 -12.71
C LEU A 229 0.69 0.86 -13.89
N LYS A 230 -0.24 1.83 -13.82
CA LYS A 230 -0.37 2.87 -14.86
C LYS A 230 0.69 3.96 -14.79
N THR A 231 1.38 4.11 -13.67
CA THR A 231 2.37 5.18 -13.46
C THR A 231 3.76 4.78 -13.96
N VAL A 232 4.06 3.48 -14.05
CA VAL A 232 5.38 2.97 -14.42
C VAL A 232 5.44 2.60 -15.90
N SER A 233 6.66 2.60 -16.48
CA SER A 233 6.88 2.20 -17.87
C SER A 233 6.82 0.69 -18.06
N HIS A 234 7.13 -0.09 -17.03
CA HIS A 234 7.13 -1.56 -17.08
C HIS A 234 6.18 -2.13 -16.03
N PRO A 235 4.86 -2.13 -16.30
CA PRO A 235 3.88 -2.71 -15.39
C PRO A 235 3.79 -4.23 -15.56
N ALA A 236 3.75 -4.96 -14.43
CA ALA A 236 3.48 -6.38 -14.41
C ALA A 236 2.40 -6.72 -13.38
N CYS A 237 1.70 -7.82 -13.61
CA CYS A 237 0.80 -8.38 -12.62
C CYS A 237 1.02 -9.87 -12.41
N CYS A 238 0.57 -10.36 -11.25
CA CYS A 238 0.58 -11.79 -10.95
C CYS A 238 -0.44 -12.56 -11.78
N GLY A 239 -0.16 -13.81 -12.08
CA GLY A 239 -1.02 -14.67 -12.90
C GLY A 239 -2.45 -14.85 -12.39
N GLN A 240 -2.69 -14.66 -11.07
CA GLN A 240 -4.03 -14.69 -10.48
C GLN A 240 -4.75 -13.34 -10.50
N ALA A 241 -4.14 -12.27 -11.00
CA ALA A 241 -4.80 -10.96 -11.10
C ALA A 241 -6.06 -11.04 -11.99
N PRO A 242 -7.07 -10.19 -11.75
CA PRO A 242 -8.21 -10.04 -12.64
C PRO A 242 -7.80 -9.71 -14.08
N ASP A 243 -8.62 -10.12 -15.04
CA ASP A 243 -8.25 -9.98 -16.47
C ASP A 243 -8.14 -8.50 -16.89
N ASP A 244 -8.97 -7.62 -16.37
CA ASP A 244 -8.89 -6.18 -16.61
C ASP A 244 -7.59 -5.53 -16.07
N ILE A 245 -6.96 -6.15 -15.07
CA ILE A 245 -5.62 -5.74 -14.59
C ILE A 245 -4.53 -6.30 -15.51
N LYS A 246 -4.67 -7.53 -16.00
CA LYS A 246 -3.73 -8.10 -16.97
C LYS A 246 -3.65 -7.29 -18.27
N GLU A 247 -4.79 -6.74 -18.71
CA GLU A 247 -4.87 -5.93 -19.93
C GLU A 247 -4.06 -4.62 -19.87
N ILE A 248 -3.80 -4.08 -18.67
CA ILE A 248 -2.99 -2.87 -18.50
C ILE A 248 -1.51 -3.15 -18.25
N CYS A 249 -1.12 -4.43 -18.15
CA CYS A 249 0.25 -4.83 -17.84
C CYS A 249 1.00 -5.26 -19.11
N GLU A 250 2.28 -4.92 -19.16
CA GLU A 250 3.20 -5.40 -20.19
C GLU A 250 3.51 -6.87 -20.00
N TYR A 251 3.59 -7.32 -18.74
CA TYR A 251 3.96 -8.70 -18.41
C TYR A 251 2.99 -9.31 -17.40
N VAL A 252 2.56 -10.52 -17.66
CA VAL A 252 1.79 -11.34 -16.70
C VAL A 252 2.73 -12.39 -16.14
N ALA A 253 3.17 -12.17 -14.91
CA ALA A 253 4.06 -13.09 -14.19
C ALA A 253 3.32 -14.37 -13.76
N CYS A 254 4.05 -15.34 -13.27
CA CYS A 254 3.46 -16.54 -12.69
C CYS A 254 2.57 -16.21 -11.47
N HIS A 255 1.85 -17.20 -10.98
CA HIS A 255 1.04 -17.06 -9.75
C HIS A 255 1.94 -16.71 -8.56
N CYS A 256 1.47 -15.85 -7.63
CA CYS A 256 2.24 -15.41 -6.44
C CYS A 256 2.84 -16.56 -5.62
N ASN A 257 2.16 -17.71 -5.55
CA ASN A 257 2.67 -18.91 -4.88
C ASN A 257 3.95 -19.48 -5.53
N ASN A 258 4.20 -19.15 -6.78
CA ASN A 258 5.31 -19.67 -7.58
C ASN A 258 6.46 -18.67 -7.74
N GLY A 259 6.36 -17.50 -7.09
CA GLY A 259 7.42 -16.50 -7.12
C GLY A 259 7.26 -15.46 -8.23
N ALA A 260 6.10 -14.81 -8.32
CA ALA A 260 5.79 -13.84 -9.36
C ALA A 260 6.81 -12.68 -9.45
N VAL A 261 7.35 -12.21 -8.32
CA VAL A 261 8.37 -11.17 -8.32
C VAL A 261 9.69 -11.66 -8.93
N ALA A 262 10.09 -12.89 -8.63
CA ALA A 262 11.29 -13.49 -9.24
C ALA A 262 11.14 -13.67 -10.75
N ASP A 263 9.96 -14.09 -11.19
CA ASP A 263 9.64 -14.26 -12.59
C ASP A 263 9.70 -12.91 -13.34
N PHE A 264 9.16 -11.85 -12.74
CA PHE A 264 9.22 -10.51 -13.31
C PHE A 264 10.64 -9.93 -13.33
N ILE A 265 11.44 -10.15 -12.29
CA ILE A 265 12.86 -9.74 -12.29
C ILE A 265 13.59 -10.40 -13.47
N ASN A 266 13.41 -11.72 -13.68
CA ASN A 266 14.02 -12.43 -14.80
C ASN A 266 13.55 -11.88 -16.16
N TYR A 267 12.27 -11.49 -16.28
CA TYR A 267 11.76 -10.85 -17.49
C TYR A 267 12.44 -9.49 -17.75
N LEU A 268 12.57 -8.62 -16.75
CA LEU A 268 13.23 -7.32 -16.86
C LEU A 268 14.70 -7.46 -17.22
N GLU A 269 15.41 -8.39 -16.56
CA GLU A 269 16.80 -8.68 -16.84
C GLU A 269 16.98 -9.07 -18.30
N LYS A 270 16.18 -10.01 -18.79
CA LYS A 270 16.29 -10.54 -20.16
C LYS A 270 15.98 -9.51 -21.26
N ASN A 271 15.03 -8.60 -21.03
CA ASN A 271 14.50 -7.75 -22.10
C ASN A 271 15.03 -6.30 -22.05
N TYR A 272 15.48 -5.81 -20.89
CA TYR A 272 15.80 -4.39 -20.69
C TYR A 272 17.14 -4.13 -20.00
N ILE A 273 17.59 -5.02 -19.13
CA ILE A 273 18.76 -4.76 -18.29
C ILE A 273 19.99 -5.52 -18.81
N LEU A 274 19.85 -6.74 -19.29
CA LEU A 274 20.88 -7.59 -19.87
C LEU A 274 20.90 -7.48 -21.38
#